data_f5d26692dbe8d4563113c801eeaec679
#
_entry.id   f5d26692dbe8d4563113c801eeaec679
#
_cell.length_a   1.000
_cell.length_b   1.000
_cell.length_c   1.000
_cell.angle_alpha   90.00
_cell.angle_beta   90.00
_cell.angle_gamma   90.00
#
_symmetry.space_group_name_H-M   'P 1'
#
loop_
_entity.id
_entity.type
_entity.pdbx_description
1 polymer ?
#
loop_
_entity_poly.entity_id
_entity_poly.type
_entity_poly.pdbx_seq_one_letter_code
_entity_poly.pdbx_strand_id
1 'polypeptide(L)'
;MNVKRREFLDAAIFAAGGTMLPALAADSGFSVPQDRVVPYFGGGWKMYMFSNRTIDIMLSTLFRSPSGKLVMVDGGWAKDGEFLLPVLRQFGGVVDTWFLTHAHGDHYKALGGILKKPGCGGLKIGRVVHDFLPIDFIAETEKSCVPHVREFLGDLAKSGVKVERPVPGKVYEFGEGLAFECLNGYDLSMRRDSVNNSSICYRVENGGKSVLVTGDVAADMGDRLLGTIPPEKLKSDVCFLSHHGQAGAKKSFYEAVRPEICIWPTPQWLWDNDFGGTHGPGSGPFLTNYTKCWMQELGVRRQYLLTRDFVFT
;
A
#
# COMPACT_ATOMS: atom_id res chain seq x y z
N MET A 1 -13.08 -6.76 23.01
CA MET A 1 -13.91 -7.35 21.93
C MET A 1 -13.19 -7.42 20.59
N ASN A 2 -11.85 -7.33 20.56
CA ASN A 2 -11.04 -7.15 19.34
C ASN A 2 -10.08 -8.30 18.97
N VAL A 3 -9.76 -9.23 19.87
CA VAL A 3 -8.89 -10.38 19.57
C VAL A 3 -9.56 -11.37 18.62
N LYS A 4 -10.87 -11.60 18.77
CA LYS A 4 -11.63 -12.51 17.89
C LYS A 4 -11.80 -12.04 16.44
N ARG A 5 -11.67 -10.73 16.15
CA ARG A 5 -11.84 -10.20 14.79
C ARG A 5 -10.65 -10.52 13.87
N ARG A 6 -9.42 -10.58 14.41
CA ARG A 6 -8.21 -10.87 13.63
C ARG A 6 -7.98 -12.36 13.38
N GLU A 7 -8.24 -13.19 14.39
CA GLU A 7 -8.19 -14.64 14.20
C GLU A 7 -9.19 -15.12 13.15
N PHE A 8 -10.31 -14.37 12.96
CA PHE A 8 -11.29 -14.65 11.92
C PHE A 8 -10.81 -14.24 10.51
N LEU A 9 -10.04 -13.17 10.37
CA LEU A 9 -9.47 -12.78 9.07
C LEU A 9 -8.42 -13.78 8.62
N ASP A 10 -7.54 -14.23 9.51
CA ASP A 10 -6.54 -15.26 9.22
C ASP A 10 -7.18 -16.65 8.91
N ALA A 11 -8.36 -16.96 9.50
CA ALA A 11 -9.05 -18.22 9.28
C ALA A 11 -9.96 -18.23 8.03
N ALA A 12 -10.56 -17.09 7.65
CA ALA A 12 -11.45 -16.99 6.49
C ALA A 12 -10.69 -17.09 5.15
N ILE A 13 -9.40 -16.73 5.15
CA ILE A 13 -8.55 -16.77 3.94
C ILE A 13 -8.26 -18.22 3.48
N PHE A 14 -8.37 -19.22 4.35
CA PHE A 14 -8.05 -20.62 4.02
C PHE A 14 -9.21 -21.47 3.49
N ALA A 15 -10.46 -21.00 3.55
CA ALA A 15 -11.64 -21.82 3.27
C ALA A 15 -12.32 -21.60 1.90
N ALA A 16 -11.93 -20.57 1.14
CA ALA A 16 -12.52 -20.32 -0.18
C ALA A 16 -11.70 -21.00 -1.27
N GLY A 17 -12.16 -22.14 -1.76
CA GLY A 17 -11.66 -22.81 -2.98
C GLY A 17 -11.79 -21.86 -4.18
N GLY A 18 -10.70 -21.15 -4.50
CA GLY A 18 -10.67 -20.17 -5.58
C GLY A 18 -10.79 -20.81 -6.94
N THR A 19 -11.72 -20.35 -7.75
CA THR A 19 -11.61 -20.47 -9.19
C THR A 19 -10.40 -19.64 -9.62
N MET A 20 -9.35 -20.30 -10.07
CA MET A 20 -8.17 -19.65 -10.66
C MET A 20 -8.64 -18.77 -11.83
N LEU A 21 -8.41 -17.47 -11.73
CA LEU A 21 -8.44 -16.62 -12.90
C LEU A 21 -7.38 -17.16 -13.88
N PRO A 22 -7.66 -17.20 -15.20
CA PRO A 22 -6.74 -17.77 -16.18
C PRO A 22 -5.38 -17.06 -16.08
N ALA A 23 -4.33 -17.86 -16.03
CA ALA A 23 -2.97 -17.37 -16.15
C ALA A 23 -2.88 -16.55 -17.44
N LEU A 24 -2.50 -15.29 -17.34
CA LEU A 24 -2.25 -14.43 -18.48
C LEU A 24 -1.22 -15.11 -19.39
N ALA A 25 -1.59 -15.30 -20.64
CA ALA A 25 -0.72 -15.88 -21.66
C ALA A 25 0.62 -15.13 -21.73
N ALA A 26 1.71 -15.86 -21.84
CA ALA A 26 3.10 -15.41 -21.69
C ALA A 26 3.62 -14.46 -22.79
N ASP A 27 2.77 -13.82 -23.60
CA ASP A 27 3.22 -13.08 -24.79
C ASP A 27 2.62 -11.68 -25.01
N SER A 28 1.73 -11.21 -24.16
CA SER A 28 1.29 -9.81 -24.18
C SER A 28 1.92 -9.06 -23.01
N GLY A 29 2.83 -8.13 -23.28
CA GLY A 29 3.44 -7.30 -22.25
C GLY A 29 2.39 -6.57 -21.42
N PHE A 30 2.71 -6.23 -20.15
CA PHE A 30 1.81 -5.48 -19.27
C PHE A 30 1.45 -4.13 -19.90
N SER A 31 0.18 -3.85 -19.99
CA SER A 31 -0.36 -2.54 -20.38
C SER A 31 -1.65 -2.27 -19.61
N VAL A 32 -1.89 -0.99 -19.32
CA VAL A 32 -3.17 -0.54 -18.75
C VAL A 32 -4.07 -0.10 -19.90
N PRO A 33 -5.29 -0.64 -20.03
CA PRO A 33 -6.25 -0.23 -21.04
C PRO A 33 -6.52 1.28 -21.01
N GLN A 34 -6.81 1.88 -22.18
CA GLN A 34 -6.93 3.33 -22.33
C GLN A 34 -8.04 3.95 -21.45
N ASP A 35 -9.13 3.22 -21.20
CA ASP A 35 -10.23 3.60 -20.31
C ASP A 35 -9.84 3.67 -18.83
N ARG A 36 -8.63 3.24 -18.49
CA ARG A 36 -8.05 3.27 -17.14
C ARG A 36 -6.80 4.15 -17.04
N VAL A 37 -6.50 4.89 -18.10
CA VAL A 37 -5.48 5.92 -18.12
C VAL A 37 -6.12 7.23 -17.69
N VAL A 38 -5.63 7.81 -16.58
CA VAL A 38 -6.17 9.03 -15.98
C VAL A 38 -5.17 10.17 -16.20
N PRO A 39 -5.41 11.13 -17.11
CA PRO A 39 -4.57 12.30 -17.25
C PRO A 39 -4.65 13.17 -15.98
N TYR A 40 -3.56 13.31 -15.26
CA TYR A 40 -3.57 14.03 -13.99
C TYR A 40 -2.27 14.78 -13.66
N PHE A 41 -1.10 14.17 -13.87
CA PHE A 41 0.19 14.73 -13.46
C PHE A 41 0.86 15.63 -14.51
N GLY A 42 0.24 15.86 -15.65
CA GLY A 42 0.72 16.82 -16.64
C GLY A 42 2.07 16.49 -17.28
N GLY A 43 2.37 15.20 -17.50
CA GLY A 43 3.58 14.74 -18.17
C GLY A 43 4.76 14.41 -17.22
N GLY A 44 4.54 14.42 -15.92
CA GLY A 44 5.48 13.95 -14.92
C GLY A 44 5.62 12.42 -14.87
N TRP A 45 5.99 11.90 -13.71
CA TRP A 45 6.03 10.47 -13.47
C TRP A 45 4.64 9.85 -13.57
N LYS A 46 4.53 8.70 -14.21
CA LYS A 46 3.30 7.91 -14.21
C LYS A 46 3.18 7.13 -12.91
N MET A 47 1.99 7.17 -12.30
CA MET A 47 1.67 6.38 -11.11
C MET A 47 0.76 5.21 -11.50
N TYR A 48 1.29 3.99 -11.47
CA TYR A 48 0.56 2.75 -11.69
C TYR A 48 0.06 2.22 -10.35
N MET A 49 -1.23 1.99 -10.26
CA MET A 49 -1.88 1.39 -9.10
C MET A 49 -2.37 0.01 -9.49
N PHE A 50 -1.84 -1.01 -8.83
CA PHE A 50 -2.14 -2.39 -9.16
C PHE A 50 -3.30 -2.91 -8.31
N SER A 51 -4.20 -3.64 -8.95
CA SER A 51 -5.21 -4.44 -8.27
C SER A 51 -4.59 -5.76 -7.80
N ASN A 52 -5.15 -6.33 -6.74
CA ASN A 52 -4.75 -7.66 -6.27
C ASN A 52 -4.95 -8.74 -7.34
N ARG A 53 -4.08 -9.74 -7.34
CA ARG A 53 -4.16 -10.94 -8.21
C ARG A 53 -4.69 -12.15 -7.45
N THR A 54 -5.13 -11.93 -6.23
CA THR A 54 -5.78 -12.90 -5.35
C THR A 54 -7.13 -12.35 -4.92
N ILE A 55 -7.82 -13.04 -4.02
CA ILE A 55 -9.03 -12.52 -3.38
C ILE A 55 -8.72 -11.61 -2.17
N ASP A 56 -7.44 -11.48 -1.82
CA ASP A 56 -7.00 -10.76 -0.62
C ASP A 56 -6.92 -9.25 -0.84
N ILE A 57 -6.77 -8.50 0.25
CA ILE A 57 -6.44 -7.08 0.22
C ILE A 57 -4.97 -6.87 -0.12
N MET A 58 -4.61 -5.77 -0.74
CA MET A 58 -3.22 -5.35 -0.91
C MET A 58 -3.08 -3.86 -1.21
N LEU A 59 -1.88 -3.30 -0.96
CA LEU A 59 -1.45 -2.04 -1.53
C LEU A 59 -0.21 -2.29 -2.40
N SER A 60 -0.24 -1.77 -3.63
CA SER A 60 0.89 -1.87 -4.56
C SER A 60 0.84 -0.72 -5.55
N THR A 61 1.87 0.13 -5.54
CA THR A 61 1.95 1.31 -6.40
C THR A 61 3.35 1.46 -6.96
N LEU A 62 3.44 1.72 -8.27
CA LEU A 62 4.68 1.97 -8.97
C LEU A 62 4.68 3.38 -9.57
N PHE A 63 5.69 4.16 -9.27
CA PHE A 63 5.99 5.39 -9.99
C PHE A 63 7.07 5.12 -11.05
N ARG A 64 6.80 5.53 -12.28
CA ARG A 64 7.73 5.38 -13.42
C ARG A 64 7.96 6.74 -14.05
N SER A 65 9.22 7.16 -14.12
CA SER A 65 9.62 8.43 -14.74
C SER A 65 9.55 8.37 -16.27
N PRO A 66 9.55 9.52 -16.94
CA PRO A 66 9.75 9.60 -18.38
C PRO A 66 11.07 8.93 -18.84
N SER A 67 12.14 9.07 -18.05
CA SER A 67 13.45 8.43 -18.32
C SER A 67 13.52 6.94 -17.97
N GLY A 68 12.46 6.37 -17.38
CA GLY A 68 12.36 4.94 -17.06
C GLY A 68 12.81 4.54 -15.65
N LYS A 69 13.10 5.48 -14.73
CA LYS A 69 13.33 5.16 -13.32
C LYS A 69 12.07 4.59 -12.68
N LEU A 70 12.24 3.69 -11.73
CA LEU A 70 11.13 3.03 -11.02
C LEU A 70 11.26 3.26 -9.51
N VAL A 71 10.15 3.63 -8.88
CA VAL A 71 10.00 3.71 -7.43
C VAL A 71 8.74 2.94 -7.02
N MET A 72 8.88 1.97 -6.13
CA MET A 72 7.77 1.15 -5.63
C MET A 72 7.34 1.59 -4.25
N VAL A 73 6.05 1.49 -3.98
CA VAL A 73 5.47 1.55 -2.64
C VAL A 73 4.65 0.28 -2.41
N ASP A 74 5.03 -0.46 -1.38
CA ASP A 74 4.46 -1.75 -1.03
C ASP A 74 4.47 -2.73 -2.22
N GLY A 75 3.64 -3.76 -2.23
CA GLY A 75 3.66 -4.71 -3.35
C GLY A 75 2.62 -5.81 -3.25
N GLY A 76 1.99 -5.99 -2.09
CA GLY A 76 1.01 -7.04 -1.89
C GLY A 76 1.59 -8.34 -1.34
N TRP A 77 0.86 -9.42 -1.52
CA TRP A 77 1.21 -10.77 -1.12
C TRP A 77 2.27 -11.41 -2.04
N ALA A 78 2.82 -12.54 -1.64
CA ALA A 78 3.84 -13.25 -2.44
C ALA A 78 3.35 -13.60 -3.86
N LYS A 79 2.07 -13.94 -4.03
CA LYS A 79 1.46 -14.19 -5.35
C LYS A 79 1.37 -12.92 -6.22
N ASP A 80 1.14 -11.76 -5.61
CA ASP A 80 1.18 -10.49 -6.35
C ASP A 80 2.60 -10.20 -6.86
N GLY A 81 3.62 -10.66 -6.14
CA GLY A 81 5.01 -10.62 -6.60
C GLY A 81 5.28 -11.40 -7.88
N GLU A 82 4.52 -12.46 -8.15
CA GLU A 82 4.60 -13.22 -9.42
C GLU A 82 4.12 -12.39 -10.61
N PHE A 83 3.16 -11.51 -10.38
CA PHE A 83 2.69 -10.53 -11.37
C PHE A 83 3.64 -9.32 -11.47
N LEU A 84 4.07 -8.77 -10.32
CA LEU A 84 4.92 -7.56 -10.31
C LEU A 84 6.29 -7.80 -10.96
N LEU A 85 6.89 -8.96 -10.76
CA LEU A 85 8.21 -9.27 -11.26
C LEU A 85 8.33 -9.12 -12.79
N PRO A 86 7.47 -9.72 -13.64
CA PRO A 86 7.50 -9.51 -15.09
C PRO A 86 7.19 -8.06 -15.48
N VAL A 87 6.28 -7.37 -14.78
CA VAL A 87 5.98 -5.94 -15.03
C VAL A 87 7.22 -5.08 -14.80
N LEU A 88 7.90 -5.24 -13.67
CA LEU A 88 9.10 -4.48 -13.34
C LEU A 88 10.25 -4.78 -14.34
N ARG A 89 10.39 -6.04 -14.78
CA ARG A 89 11.35 -6.42 -15.84
C ARG A 89 11.04 -5.76 -17.17
N GLN A 90 9.78 -5.73 -17.58
CA GLN A 90 9.34 -5.03 -18.79
C GLN A 90 9.67 -3.53 -18.74
N PHE A 91 9.65 -2.93 -17.57
CA PHE A 91 10.00 -1.52 -17.35
C PHE A 91 11.50 -1.29 -17.13
N GLY A 92 12.36 -2.28 -17.41
CA GLY A 92 13.81 -2.17 -17.36
C GLY A 92 14.49 -2.88 -16.20
N GLY A 93 13.74 -3.43 -15.25
CA GLY A 93 14.27 -4.30 -14.19
C GLY A 93 15.11 -3.58 -13.12
N VAL A 94 15.16 -2.25 -13.11
CA VAL A 94 15.90 -1.45 -12.13
C VAL A 94 14.94 -0.64 -11.30
N VAL A 95 14.74 -1.04 -10.04
CA VAL A 95 13.96 -0.31 -9.05
C VAL A 95 14.90 0.52 -8.19
N ASP A 96 14.82 1.85 -8.29
CA ASP A 96 15.69 2.77 -7.53
C ASP A 96 15.46 2.58 -6.02
N THR A 97 14.20 2.70 -5.61
CA THR A 97 13.80 2.62 -4.21
C THR A 97 12.48 1.85 -4.09
N TRP A 98 12.43 0.95 -3.11
CA TRP A 98 11.22 0.25 -2.71
C TRP A 98 10.83 0.68 -1.29
N PHE A 99 9.80 1.48 -1.15
CA PHE A 99 9.24 1.89 0.12
C PHE A 99 8.29 0.82 0.65
N LEU A 100 8.37 0.49 1.94
CA LEU A 100 7.42 -0.34 2.64
C LEU A 100 6.79 0.48 3.77
N THR A 101 5.47 0.53 3.80
CA THR A 101 4.75 1.34 4.78
C THR A 101 4.76 0.72 6.17
N HIS A 102 4.50 -0.58 6.30
CA HIS A 102 4.47 -1.29 7.57
C HIS A 102 4.62 -2.82 7.39
N ALA A 103 4.55 -3.57 8.49
CA ALA A 103 4.92 -4.99 8.54
C ALA A 103 3.74 -5.97 8.41
N HIS A 104 2.67 -5.64 7.64
CA HIS A 104 1.64 -6.61 7.25
C HIS A 104 1.93 -7.25 5.90
N GLY A 105 1.52 -8.50 5.75
CA GLY A 105 1.90 -9.35 4.62
C GLY A 105 1.42 -8.86 3.27
N ASP A 106 0.28 -8.21 3.21
CA ASP A 106 -0.35 -7.60 2.05
C ASP A 106 0.35 -6.31 1.57
N HIS A 107 1.45 -5.92 2.20
CA HIS A 107 2.30 -4.80 1.81
C HIS A 107 3.69 -5.23 1.38
N TYR A 108 4.35 -6.16 2.11
CA TYR A 108 5.75 -6.48 1.86
C TYR A 108 6.03 -7.87 1.27
N LYS A 109 5.07 -8.82 1.34
CA LYS A 109 5.36 -10.22 0.95
C LYS A 109 5.65 -10.39 -0.54
N ALA A 110 5.19 -9.51 -1.41
CA ALA A 110 5.56 -9.53 -2.82
C ALA A 110 7.07 -9.30 -3.00
N LEU A 111 7.63 -8.28 -2.34
CA LEU A 111 9.07 -8.08 -2.30
C LEU A 111 9.78 -9.30 -1.66
N GLY A 112 9.28 -9.83 -0.55
CA GLY A 112 9.82 -11.03 0.07
C GLY A 112 9.90 -12.22 -0.89
N GLY A 113 8.85 -12.46 -1.68
CA GLY A 113 8.84 -13.49 -2.72
C GLY A 113 9.85 -13.24 -3.84
N ILE A 114 10.09 -11.99 -4.20
CA ILE A 114 11.09 -11.59 -5.19
C ILE A 114 12.51 -11.79 -4.64
N LEU A 115 12.77 -11.39 -3.39
CA LEU A 115 14.09 -11.53 -2.75
C LEU A 115 14.55 -13.00 -2.63
N LYS A 116 13.62 -13.93 -2.47
CA LYS A 116 13.90 -15.38 -2.43
C LYS A 116 14.34 -15.97 -3.78
N LYS A 117 14.05 -15.27 -4.88
CA LYS A 117 14.46 -15.75 -6.21
C LYS A 117 15.97 -15.45 -6.44
N PRO A 118 16.70 -16.35 -7.12
CA PRO A 118 18.10 -16.08 -7.48
C PRO A 118 18.27 -14.72 -8.14
N GLY A 119 19.20 -13.90 -7.65
CA GLY A 119 19.45 -12.55 -8.15
C GLY A 119 18.19 -11.66 -8.13
N CYS A 120 17.36 -11.77 -7.09
CA CYS A 120 16.06 -11.06 -6.97
C CYS A 120 15.20 -11.22 -8.23
N GLY A 121 15.22 -12.41 -8.83
CA GLY A 121 14.52 -12.68 -10.08
C GLY A 121 15.00 -11.82 -11.27
N GLY A 122 16.25 -11.37 -11.27
CA GLY A 122 16.83 -10.50 -12.30
C GLY A 122 16.48 -9.02 -12.15
N LEU A 123 15.91 -8.60 -11.02
CA LEU A 123 15.75 -7.19 -10.68
C LEU A 123 17.00 -6.65 -9.99
N LYS A 124 17.36 -5.42 -10.32
CA LYS A 124 18.30 -4.62 -9.54
C LYS A 124 17.51 -3.66 -8.65
N ILE A 125 17.57 -3.88 -7.33
CA ILE A 125 16.91 -3.02 -6.34
C ILE A 125 17.99 -2.15 -5.70
N GLY A 126 17.88 -0.82 -5.84
CA GLY A 126 18.87 0.13 -5.33
C GLY A 126 18.84 0.19 -3.79
N ARG A 127 17.66 0.29 -3.23
CA ARG A 127 17.44 0.24 -1.76
C ARG A 127 16.00 -0.13 -1.41
N VAL A 128 15.83 -0.65 -0.20
CA VAL A 128 14.54 -0.80 0.48
C VAL A 128 14.49 0.18 1.63
N VAL A 129 13.41 0.95 1.72
CA VAL A 129 13.17 1.94 2.78
C VAL A 129 12.02 1.43 3.64
N HIS A 130 12.28 1.13 4.91
CA HIS A 130 11.25 0.70 5.87
C HIS A 130 11.64 1.05 7.31
N ASP A 131 10.64 1.14 8.18
CA ASP A 131 10.81 1.30 9.63
C ASP A 131 9.84 0.36 10.37
N PHE A 132 10.02 -0.96 10.16
CA PHE A 132 9.21 -1.94 10.85
C PHE A 132 9.44 -1.89 12.35
N LEU A 133 8.38 -2.12 13.12
CA LEU A 133 8.46 -2.23 14.57
C LEU A 133 9.51 -3.28 14.99
N PRO A 134 10.18 -3.07 16.14
CA PRO A 134 11.03 -4.10 16.72
C PRO A 134 10.30 -5.42 16.89
N ILE A 135 10.97 -6.55 16.56
CA ILE A 135 10.37 -7.88 16.60
C ILE A 135 9.81 -8.23 17.98
N ASP A 136 10.50 -7.83 19.05
CA ASP A 136 10.06 -8.10 20.41
C ASP A 136 8.77 -7.33 20.73
N PHE A 137 8.63 -6.10 20.24
CA PHE A 137 7.40 -5.34 20.38
C PHE A 137 6.23 -5.96 19.59
N ILE A 138 6.49 -6.44 18.36
CA ILE A 138 5.48 -7.18 17.57
C ILE A 138 5.10 -8.48 18.32
N ALA A 139 6.05 -9.15 18.96
CA ALA A 139 5.78 -10.38 19.71
C ALA A 139 4.83 -10.16 20.90
N GLU A 140 4.87 -8.97 21.50
CA GLU A 140 3.98 -8.60 22.60
C GLU A 140 2.59 -8.12 22.12
N THR A 141 2.51 -7.52 20.93
CA THR A 141 1.30 -6.82 20.46
C THR A 141 0.56 -7.58 19.35
N GLU A 142 1.28 -8.21 18.42
CA GLU A 142 0.76 -8.89 17.24
C GLU A 142 1.59 -10.13 16.89
N LYS A 143 1.65 -11.07 17.82
CA LYS A 143 2.52 -12.26 17.77
C LYS A 143 2.46 -13.06 16.46
N SER A 144 1.30 -13.11 15.80
CA SER A 144 1.11 -13.82 14.53
C SER A 144 1.98 -13.26 13.39
N CYS A 145 2.34 -11.98 13.41
CA CYS A 145 3.19 -11.36 12.40
C CYS A 145 4.67 -11.76 12.52
N VAL A 146 5.13 -12.15 13.73
CA VAL A 146 6.55 -12.36 14.05
C VAL A 146 7.27 -13.33 13.11
N PRO A 147 6.76 -14.57 12.85
CA PRO A 147 7.46 -15.51 11.98
C PRO A 147 7.72 -14.94 10.59
N HIS A 148 6.72 -14.30 10.01
CA HIS A 148 6.77 -13.76 8.66
C HIS A 148 7.66 -12.53 8.53
N VAL A 149 7.61 -11.62 9.52
CA VAL A 149 8.48 -10.44 9.55
C VAL A 149 9.93 -10.84 9.73
N ARG A 150 10.21 -11.81 10.63
CA ARG A 150 11.57 -12.32 10.84
C ARG A 150 12.12 -12.99 9.59
N GLU A 151 11.32 -13.80 8.90
CA GLU A 151 11.69 -14.42 7.63
C GLU A 151 12.05 -13.36 6.58
N PHE A 152 11.16 -12.37 6.38
CA PHE A 152 11.38 -11.29 5.43
C PHE A 152 12.66 -10.51 5.71
N LEU A 153 12.89 -10.09 6.96
CA LEU A 153 14.10 -9.35 7.33
C LEU A 153 15.36 -10.18 7.12
N GLY A 154 15.28 -11.51 7.38
CA GLY A 154 16.36 -12.44 7.08
C GLY A 154 16.67 -12.56 5.58
N ASP A 155 15.64 -12.64 4.74
CA ASP A 155 15.80 -12.70 3.28
C ASP A 155 16.31 -11.36 2.71
N LEU A 156 15.84 -10.24 3.25
CA LEU A 156 16.31 -8.90 2.90
C LEU A 156 17.80 -8.74 3.23
N ALA A 157 18.22 -9.18 4.42
CA ALA A 157 19.64 -9.14 4.80
C ALA A 157 20.52 -10.01 3.90
N LYS A 158 20.05 -11.23 3.55
CA LYS A 158 20.78 -12.14 2.64
C LYS A 158 20.87 -11.61 1.21
N SER A 159 19.91 -10.82 0.76
CA SER A 159 19.88 -10.27 -0.61
C SER A 159 21.01 -9.27 -0.89
N GLY A 160 21.60 -8.68 0.15
CA GLY A 160 22.58 -7.61 0.03
C GLY A 160 22.00 -6.27 -0.47
N VAL A 161 20.68 -6.15 -0.62
CA VAL A 161 20.04 -4.89 -0.97
C VAL A 161 20.22 -3.89 0.17
N LYS A 162 20.60 -2.66 -0.17
CA LYS A 162 20.73 -1.59 0.83
C LYS A 162 19.40 -1.35 1.53
N VAL A 163 19.42 -1.34 2.86
CA VAL A 163 18.27 -0.98 3.70
C VAL A 163 18.48 0.41 4.28
N GLU A 164 17.43 1.20 4.28
CA GLU A 164 17.45 2.54 4.85
C GLU A 164 16.21 2.73 5.74
N ARG A 165 16.42 3.31 6.92
CA ARG A 165 15.34 3.70 7.82
C ARG A 165 14.85 5.11 7.45
N PRO A 166 13.55 5.31 7.17
CA PRO A 166 13.00 6.64 6.97
C PRO A 166 13.02 7.43 8.27
N VAL A 167 13.16 8.75 8.14
CA VAL A 167 13.15 9.68 9.27
C VAL A 167 12.09 10.75 8.98
N PRO A 168 11.20 11.09 9.93
CA PRO A 168 10.22 12.15 9.73
C PRO A 168 10.85 13.45 9.23
N GLY A 169 10.25 14.04 8.20
CA GLY A 169 10.75 15.23 7.50
C GLY A 169 11.80 14.96 6.42
N LYS A 170 12.33 13.73 6.31
CA LYS A 170 13.25 13.39 5.23
C LYS A 170 12.56 13.39 3.89
N VAL A 171 13.17 14.07 2.91
CA VAL A 171 12.73 14.09 1.51
C VAL A 171 13.66 13.21 0.67
N TYR A 172 13.06 12.33 -0.12
CA TYR A 172 13.72 11.49 -1.10
C TYR A 172 13.41 12.05 -2.49
N GLU A 173 14.38 12.65 -3.13
CA GLU A 173 14.24 13.21 -4.47
C GLU A 173 14.66 12.22 -5.54
N PHE A 174 13.82 12.05 -6.56
CA PHE A 174 14.05 11.15 -7.67
C PHE A 174 14.34 11.87 -9.00
N GLY A 175 14.25 13.20 -8.99
CA GLY A 175 14.35 14.03 -10.17
C GLY A 175 13.03 14.05 -10.97
N GLU A 176 13.02 14.82 -12.05
CA GLU A 176 11.86 14.95 -12.96
C GLU A 176 10.54 15.26 -12.22
N GLY A 177 10.62 16.02 -11.10
CA GLY A 177 9.47 16.48 -10.33
C GLY A 177 8.87 15.49 -9.34
N LEU A 178 9.52 14.32 -9.09
CA LEU A 178 9.07 13.37 -8.06
C LEU A 178 9.91 13.50 -6.79
N ALA A 179 9.22 13.69 -5.68
CA ALA A 179 9.81 13.64 -4.33
C ALA A 179 8.87 12.96 -3.34
N PHE A 180 9.43 12.23 -2.39
CA PHE A 180 8.71 11.58 -1.29
C PHE A 180 9.16 12.20 0.03
N GLU A 181 8.26 12.80 0.78
CA GLU A 181 8.51 13.25 2.15
C GLU A 181 7.96 12.21 3.13
N CYS A 182 8.81 11.73 4.05
CA CYS A 182 8.40 10.90 5.17
C CYS A 182 7.73 11.78 6.23
N LEU A 183 6.45 11.53 6.55
CA LEU A 183 5.71 12.37 7.48
C LEU A 183 5.86 11.94 8.94
N ASN A 184 6.02 10.64 9.22
CA ASN A 184 6.03 10.10 10.58
C ASN A 184 7.00 8.93 10.74
N GLY A 185 7.22 8.53 11.99
CA GLY A 185 7.79 7.26 12.40
C GLY A 185 6.79 6.47 13.25
N TYR A 186 7.12 5.27 13.64
CA TYR A 186 6.30 4.49 14.58
C TYR A 186 6.37 5.06 16.01
N ASP A 187 5.38 4.71 16.83
CA ASP A 187 5.31 5.04 18.24
C ASP A 187 5.03 3.79 19.08
N LEU A 188 5.98 3.40 19.93
CA LEU A 188 5.87 2.23 20.79
C LEU A 188 4.82 2.36 21.91
N SER A 189 4.25 3.54 22.14
CA SER A 189 3.10 3.69 23.02
C SER A 189 1.80 3.16 22.41
N MET A 190 1.73 3.01 21.08
CA MET A 190 0.56 2.51 20.35
C MET A 190 0.55 0.97 20.31
N ARG A 191 0.03 0.36 21.37
CA ARG A 191 0.05 -1.10 21.53
C ARG A 191 -1.14 -1.81 20.85
N ARG A 192 -2.26 -1.10 20.68
CA ARG A 192 -3.43 -1.64 19.98
C ARG A 192 -3.28 -1.41 18.50
N ASP A 193 -3.54 -2.44 17.69
CA ASP A 193 -3.41 -2.34 16.23
C ASP A 193 -2.03 -1.79 15.81
N SER A 194 -1.00 -2.29 16.51
CA SER A 194 0.33 -1.67 16.57
C SER A 194 1.02 -1.66 15.21
N VAL A 195 0.91 -2.75 14.46
CA VAL A 195 1.55 -2.88 13.15
C VAL A 195 0.89 -1.92 12.15
N ASN A 196 -0.44 -1.78 12.13
CA ASN A 196 -1.11 -0.76 11.33
C ASN A 196 -0.74 0.66 11.78
N ASN A 197 -0.77 0.93 13.09
CA ASN A 197 -0.38 2.23 13.64
C ASN A 197 1.12 2.54 13.46
N SER A 198 1.93 1.59 13.00
CA SER A 198 3.33 1.84 12.61
C SER A 198 3.50 2.25 11.14
N SER A 199 2.40 2.33 10.37
CA SER A 199 2.46 2.72 8.96
C SER A 199 3.14 4.07 8.78
N ILE A 200 4.13 4.09 7.90
CA ILE A 200 4.79 5.33 7.48
C ILE A 200 3.97 5.98 6.38
N CYS A 201 3.54 7.21 6.62
CA CYS A 201 2.90 8.04 5.63
C CYS A 201 3.95 8.75 4.77
N TYR A 202 3.76 8.72 3.47
CA TYR A 202 4.57 9.48 2.54
C TYR A 202 3.72 10.50 1.80
N ARG A 203 4.14 11.78 1.87
CA ARG A 203 3.61 12.80 0.99
C ARG A 203 4.47 12.85 -0.28
N VAL A 204 3.86 12.57 -1.40
CA VAL A 204 4.53 12.49 -2.69
C VAL A 204 4.17 13.70 -3.51
N GLU A 205 5.18 14.44 -3.96
CA GLU A 205 5.02 15.49 -4.97
C GLU A 205 5.32 14.92 -6.35
N ASN A 206 4.44 15.15 -7.31
CA ASN A 206 4.60 14.70 -8.69
C ASN A 206 3.95 15.71 -9.66
N GLY A 207 4.76 16.42 -10.44
CA GLY A 207 4.27 17.35 -11.45
C GLY A 207 3.40 18.47 -10.90
N GLY A 208 3.67 18.98 -9.68
CA GLY A 208 2.89 20.02 -9.00
C GLY A 208 1.58 19.52 -8.38
N LYS A 209 1.37 18.20 -8.34
CA LYS A 209 0.29 17.53 -7.62
C LYS A 209 0.83 16.73 -6.45
N SER A 210 0.03 16.62 -5.40
CA SER A 210 0.40 15.89 -4.19
C SER A 210 -0.42 14.62 -4.02
N VAL A 211 0.27 13.55 -3.59
CA VAL A 211 -0.34 12.24 -3.27
C VAL A 211 0.02 11.88 -1.84
N LEU A 212 -0.97 11.55 -1.02
CA LEU A 212 -0.74 11.01 0.31
C LEU A 212 -0.90 9.48 0.28
N VAL A 213 0.20 8.79 0.52
CA VAL A 213 0.22 7.34 0.76
C VAL A 213 0.17 7.12 2.26
N THR A 214 -0.88 6.49 2.75
CA THR A 214 -1.16 6.34 4.18
C THR A 214 -0.77 4.98 4.75
N GLY A 215 -0.53 3.98 3.87
CA GLY A 215 -0.50 2.59 4.32
C GLY A 215 -1.80 2.27 5.07
N ASP A 216 -1.68 1.61 6.20
CA ASP A 216 -2.81 1.17 6.99
C ASP A 216 -2.96 1.94 8.33
N VAL A 217 -2.56 3.23 8.31
CA VAL A 217 -2.72 4.11 9.49
C VAL A 217 -4.07 3.90 10.13
N ALA A 218 -4.08 3.42 11.38
CA ALA A 218 -5.30 3.24 12.15
C ALA A 218 -5.67 4.55 12.90
N ALA A 219 -6.75 4.50 13.65
CA ALA A 219 -7.33 5.68 14.28
C ALA A 219 -6.35 6.44 15.19
N ASP A 220 -5.55 5.72 15.98
CA ASP A 220 -4.66 6.34 16.98
C ASP A 220 -3.50 7.09 16.30
N MET A 221 -2.90 6.51 15.26
CA MET A 221 -1.87 7.20 14.47
C MET A 221 -2.47 8.34 13.63
N GLY A 222 -3.69 8.17 13.11
CA GLY A 222 -4.40 9.25 12.41
C GLY A 222 -4.61 10.48 13.30
N ASP A 223 -5.05 10.28 14.54
CA ASP A 223 -5.21 11.36 15.53
C ASP A 223 -3.85 12.02 15.87
N ARG A 224 -2.79 11.21 15.99
CA ARG A 224 -1.44 11.73 16.23
C ARG A 224 -0.94 12.58 15.08
N LEU A 225 -1.12 12.13 13.84
CA LEU A 225 -0.73 12.90 12.65
C LEU A 225 -1.42 14.26 12.62
N LEU A 226 -2.72 14.32 12.96
CA LEU A 226 -3.46 15.58 13.07
C LEU A 226 -2.88 16.53 14.13
N GLY A 227 -2.34 15.99 15.21
CA GLY A 227 -1.75 16.79 16.30
C GLY A 227 -0.28 17.18 16.09
N THR A 228 0.43 16.53 15.17
CA THR A 228 1.89 16.68 15.04
C THR A 228 2.35 17.17 13.67
N ILE A 229 1.59 16.91 12.60
CA ILE A 229 1.95 17.32 11.23
C ILE A 229 1.22 18.61 10.88
N PRO A 230 1.93 19.61 10.35
CA PRO A 230 1.31 20.84 9.87
C PRO A 230 0.22 20.53 8.83
N PRO A 231 -0.96 21.19 8.91
CA PRO A 231 -2.10 20.90 8.01
C PRO A 231 -1.77 20.97 6.52
N GLU A 232 -0.87 21.88 6.13
CA GLU A 232 -0.42 22.05 4.74
C GLU A 232 0.38 20.84 4.23
N LYS A 233 1.01 20.07 5.11
CA LYS A 233 1.72 18.83 4.75
C LYS A 233 0.80 17.63 4.69
N LEU A 234 -0.31 17.63 5.42
CA LEU A 234 -1.36 16.60 5.28
C LEU A 234 -2.22 16.85 4.04
N LYS A 235 -2.50 18.11 3.72
CA LYS A 235 -3.31 18.45 2.55
C LYS A 235 -2.69 17.86 1.28
N SER A 236 -3.49 17.05 0.56
CA SER A 236 -3.02 16.35 -0.65
C SER A 236 -4.14 16.23 -1.68
N ASP A 237 -3.78 16.36 -2.95
CA ASP A 237 -4.76 16.28 -4.06
C ASP A 237 -5.31 14.86 -4.22
N VAL A 238 -4.47 13.85 -4.04
CA VAL A 238 -4.82 12.42 -4.08
C VAL A 238 -4.53 11.79 -2.74
N CYS A 239 -5.44 10.96 -2.24
CA CYS A 239 -5.24 10.21 -1.00
C CYS A 239 -5.55 8.74 -1.22
N PHE A 240 -4.59 7.88 -0.87
CA PHE A 240 -4.88 6.46 -0.67
C PHE A 240 -5.64 6.30 0.63
N LEU A 241 -6.80 5.65 0.59
CA LEU A 241 -7.59 5.45 1.79
C LEU A 241 -6.92 4.43 2.70
N SER A 242 -6.67 4.86 3.91
CA SER A 242 -5.96 4.10 4.93
C SER A 242 -6.64 2.76 5.20
N HIS A 243 -5.82 1.73 5.43
CA HIS A 243 -6.26 0.39 5.80
C HIS A 243 -7.34 -0.14 4.81
N HIS A 244 -7.05 -0.01 3.51
CA HIS A 244 -7.92 -0.43 2.42
C HIS A 244 -9.33 0.17 2.46
N GLY A 245 -9.50 1.35 3.10
CA GLY A 245 -10.80 2.01 3.28
C GLY A 245 -11.71 1.38 4.32
N GLN A 246 -11.22 0.44 5.13
CA GLN A 246 -11.99 -0.15 6.23
C GLN A 246 -11.73 0.56 7.58
N ALA A 247 -11.22 -0.10 8.60
CA ALA A 247 -10.99 0.41 9.96
C ALA A 247 -9.71 1.26 10.10
N GLY A 248 -9.43 2.16 9.16
CA GLY A 248 -8.25 3.03 9.15
C GLY A 248 -8.42 4.32 9.97
N ALA A 249 -7.82 5.40 9.47
CA ALA A 249 -7.93 6.72 10.07
C ALA A 249 -9.38 7.21 10.15
N LYS A 250 -9.67 8.12 11.08
CA LYS A 250 -11.01 8.69 11.29
C LYS A 250 -11.36 9.73 10.21
N LYS A 251 -12.65 10.12 10.14
CA LYS A 251 -13.13 11.16 9.24
C LYS A 251 -12.33 12.46 9.35
N SER A 252 -12.00 12.89 10.59
CA SER A 252 -11.22 14.10 10.85
C SER A 252 -9.86 14.13 10.15
N PHE A 253 -9.24 12.98 9.96
CA PHE A 253 -7.99 12.87 9.19
C PHE A 253 -8.24 13.25 7.71
N TYR A 254 -9.28 12.71 7.09
CA TYR A 254 -9.61 13.03 5.69
C TYR A 254 -10.14 14.46 5.53
N GLU A 255 -10.75 15.04 6.56
CA GLU A 255 -11.12 16.46 6.61
C GLU A 255 -9.88 17.37 6.56
N ALA A 256 -8.78 16.96 7.17
CA ALA A 256 -7.50 17.68 7.09
C ALA A 256 -6.79 17.46 5.74
N VAL A 257 -6.83 16.24 5.19
CA VAL A 257 -6.21 15.92 3.89
C VAL A 257 -6.93 16.62 2.74
N ARG A 258 -8.25 16.74 2.76
CA ARG A 258 -9.09 17.37 1.73
C ARG A 258 -8.80 16.87 0.31
N PRO A 259 -8.84 15.58 0.05
CA PRO A 259 -8.46 15.03 -1.24
C PRO A 259 -9.48 15.39 -2.33
N GLU A 260 -9.00 15.69 -3.53
CA GLU A 260 -9.82 15.76 -4.75
C GLU A 260 -10.15 14.35 -5.26
N ILE A 261 -9.18 13.45 -5.12
CA ILE A 261 -9.24 12.07 -5.58
C ILE A 261 -8.93 11.12 -4.43
N CYS A 262 -9.74 10.08 -4.28
CA CYS A 262 -9.46 8.97 -3.39
C CYS A 262 -9.14 7.69 -4.18
N ILE A 263 -8.07 7.02 -3.77
CA ILE A 263 -7.71 5.68 -4.23
C ILE A 263 -8.12 4.69 -3.14
N TRP A 264 -8.88 3.69 -3.52
CA TRP A 264 -9.32 2.61 -2.66
C TRP A 264 -8.51 1.34 -2.96
N PRO A 265 -7.50 1.00 -2.17
CA PRO A 265 -6.79 -0.28 -2.29
C PRO A 265 -7.67 -1.43 -1.76
N THR A 266 -8.86 -1.57 -2.32
CA THR A 266 -9.98 -2.32 -1.75
C THR A 266 -10.48 -3.32 -2.80
N PRO A 267 -10.47 -4.63 -2.54
CA PRO A 267 -11.11 -5.62 -3.42
C PRO A 267 -12.63 -5.50 -3.38
N GLN A 268 -13.30 -6.07 -4.37
CA GLN A 268 -14.75 -5.95 -4.53
C GLN A 268 -15.54 -6.42 -3.28
N TRP A 269 -15.16 -7.56 -2.70
CA TRP A 269 -15.85 -8.09 -1.52
C TRP A 269 -15.76 -7.16 -0.30
N LEU A 270 -14.60 -6.51 -0.09
CA LEU A 270 -14.43 -5.55 0.99
C LEU A 270 -15.18 -4.24 0.70
N TRP A 271 -15.20 -3.82 -0.56
CA TRP A 271 -16.03 -2.70 -1.01
C TRP A 271 -17.50 -2.97 -0.74
N ASP A 272 -17.99 -4.14 -1.09
CA ASP A 272 -19.40 -4.53 -0.87
C ASP A 272 -19.71 -4.86 0.59
N ASN A 273 -18.68 -4.82 1.46
CA ASN A 273 -18.78 -5.28 2.84
C ASN A 273 -19.35 -6.72 2.91
N ASP A 274 -18.88 -7.58 2.01
CA ASP A 274 -19.25 -8.98 1.95
C ASP A 274 -18.22 -9.81 2.73
N PHE A 275 -18.65 -10.59 3.70
CA PHE A 275 -17.74 -11.40 4.51
C PHE A 275 -17.03 -12.47 3.65
N GLY A 276 -15.76 -12.17 3.30
CA GLY A 276 -14.93 -13.04 2.47
C GLY A 276 -15.46 -13.26 1.05
N GLY A 277 -16.38 -12.41 0.54
CA GLY A 277 -16.95 -12.54 -0.80
C GLY A 277 -17.92 -13.71 -0.98
N THR A 278 -18.45 -14.26 0.11
CA THR A 278 -19.25 -15.51 0.10
C THR A 278 -20.62 -15.41 0.77
N HIS A 279 -20.87 -14.34 1.51
CA HIS A 279 -22.10 -14.17 2.31
C HIS A 279 -23.06 -13.11 1.77
N GLY A 280 -22.66 -12.39 0.74
CA GLY A 280 -23.40 -11.32 0.08
C GLY A 280 -23.13 -9.92 0.63
N PRO A 281 -23.40 -8.88 -0.16
CA PRO A 281 -23.16 -7.49 0.19
C PRO A 281 -23.80 -7.09 1.51
N GLY A 282 -23.04 -6.36 2.36
CA GLY A 282 -23.50 -5.89 3.66
C GLY A 282 -23.39 -6.90 4.79
N SER A 283 -22.97 -8.15 4.53
CA SER A 283 -22.85 -9.20 5.56
C SER A 283 -21.62 -9.06 6.45
N GLY A 284 -20.61 -8.28 6.00
CA GLY A 284 -19.33 -8.17 6.65
C GLY A 284 -19.30 -7.19 7.83
N PRO A 285 -18.31 -7.33 8.71
CA PRO A 285 -18.13 -6.47 9.88
C PRO A 285 -17.27 -5.23 9.58
N PHE A 286 -16.95 -4.96 8.31
CA PHE A 286 -15.99 -3.94 7.91
C PHE A 286 -16.59 -2.53 7.93
N LEU A 287 -15.76 -1.53 8.23
CA LEU A 287 -16.20 -0.14 8.33
C LEU A 287 -16.19 0.60 6.98
N THR A 288 -16.03 -0.11 5.88
CA THR A 288 -15.95 0.43 4.51
C THR A 288 -17.16 1.34 4.20
N ASN A 289 -18.37 0.96 4.64
CA ASN A 289 -19.56 1.77 4.42
C ASN A 289 -19.49 3.15 5.12
N TYR A 290 -18.88 3.22 6.30
CA TYR A 290 -18.65 4.52 6.97
C TYR A 290 -17.66 5.38 6.18
N THR A 291 -16.56 4.80 5.72
CA THR A 291 -15.58 5.53 4.91
C THR A 291 -16.19 6.03 3.60
N LYS A 292 -17.06 5.24 2.95
CA LYS A 292 -17.82 5.70 1.76
C LYS A 292 -18.69 6.92 2.08
N CYS A 293 -19.45 6.86 3.18
CA CYS A 293 -20.26 8.00 3.63
C CYS A 293 -19.39 9.24 3.87
N TRP A 294 -18.24 9.08 4.54
CA TRP A 294 -17.33 10.21 4.78
C TRP A 294 -16.83 10.83 3.49
N MET A 295 -16.43 10.02 2.49
CA MET A 295 -15.97 10.54 1.20
C MET A 295 -17.08 11.27 0.46
N GLN A 296 -18.32 10.79 0.57
CA GLN A 296 -19.49 11.48 0.02
C GLN A 296 -19.77 12.82 0.74
N GLU A 297 -19.74 12.85 2.07
CA GLU A 297 -19.93 14.05 2.89
C GLU A 297 -18.83 15.10 2.65
N LEU A 298 -17.59 14.64 2.42
CA LEU A 298 -16.45 15.50 2.06
C LEU A 298 -16.49 15.98 0.61
N GLY A 299 -17.46 15.53 -0.18
CA GLY A 299 -17.62 15.94 -1.58
C GLY A 299 -16.54 15.40 -2.51
N VAL A 300 -15.86 14.30 -2.15
CA VAL A 300 -14.87 13.67 -3.02
C VAL A 300 -15.55 13.07 -4.25
N ARG A 301 -15.36 13.71 -5.41
CA ARG A 301 -16.08 13.35 -6.63
C ARG A 301 -15.40 12.23 -7.43
N ARG A 302 -14.08 12.11 -7.35
CA ARG A 302 -13.29 11.10 -8.10
C ARG A 302 -12.75 10.05 -7.15
N GLN A 303 -13.24 8.83 -7.31
CA GLN A 303 -12.86 7.71 -6.47
C GLN A 303 -12.52 6.52 -7.36
N TYR A 304 -11.35 5.93 -7.15
CA TYR A 304 -10.84 4.80 -7.94
C TYR A 304 -10.70 3.56 -7.07
N LEU A 305 -11.51 2.57 -7.37
CA LEU A 305 -11.52 1.28 -6.67
C LEU A 305 -10.54 0.32 -7.37
N LEU A 306 -9.56 -0.19 -6.63
CA LEU A 306 -8.52 -1.06 -7.18
C LEU A 306 -8.98 -2.53 -7.35
N THR A 307 -10.16 -2.74 -7.92
CA THR A 307 -10.58 -4.03 -8.48
C THR A 307 -9.94 -4.28 -9.86
N ARG A 308 -9.22 -3.31 -10.38
CA ARG A 308 -8.48 -3.31 -11.65
C ARG A 308 -7.34 -2.29 -11.60
N ASP A 309 -6.35 -2.48 -12.46
CA ASP A 309 -5.22 -1.57 -12.54
C ASP A 309 -5.61 -0.23 -13.16
N PHE A 310 -5.01 0.85 -12.62
CA PHE A 310 -5.10 2.19 -13.19
C PHE A 310 -3.71 2.79 -13.37
N VAL A 311 -3.59 3.74 -14.27
CA VAL A 311 -2.40 4.59 -14.39
C VAL A 311 -2.80 6.06 -14.46
N PHE A 312 -2.21 6.86 -13.59
CA PHE A 312 -2.27 8.32 -13.62
C PHE A 312 -1.05 8.84 -14.39
N THR A 313 -1.29 9.71 -15.39
CA THR A 313 -0.25 10.23 -16.29
C THR A 313 -0.18 11.75 -16.25
#